data_aeb46eac9fc91850d1a9bce196c2c180
#
_entry.id   aeb46eac9fc91850d1a9bce196c2c180
#
_cell.length_a   1.000
_cell.length_b   1.000
_cell.length_c   1.000
_cell.angle_alpha   90.00
_cell.angle_beta   90.00
_cell.angle_gamma   90.00
#
_symmetry.space_group_name_H-M   'P 1'
#
loop_
_entity.id
_entity.type
_entity.pdbx_description
1 polymer ?
#
loop_
_entity_poly.entity_id
_entity_poly.type
_entity_poly.pdbx_seq_one_letter_code
_entity_poly.pdbx_strand_id
1 'polypeptide(L)'
;MKKLTVIGAGGQMGQWFTKYFAGSDYEVTGYDTESTNFGKNILVSESLVGAILKADYVVLCTPTRRTPEIIRLIAKEMKRGTYLIEISSEK
;
A
#
# COMPACT_ATOMS: atom_id res chain seq x y z
N MET A 1 -4.50 -1.72 16.93
CA MET A 1 -3.42 -1.36 16.00
C MET A 1 -4.02 -0.99 14.64
N LYS A 2 -3.62 0.14 14.11
CA LYS A 2 -4.11 0.57 12.81
C LYS A 2 -3.45 -0.24 11.70
N LYS A 3 -4.20 -0.50 10.66
CA LYS A 3 -3.71 -1.27 9.52
C LYS A 3 -3.40 -0.35 8.36
N LEU A 4 -2.16 -0.41 7.90
CA LEU A 4 -1.67 0.45 6.83
C LEU A 4 -1.18 -0.43 5.69
N THR A 5 -1.69 -0.17 4.49
CA THR A 5 -1.31 -0.91 3.30
C THR A 5 -0.54 0.00 2.36
N VAL A 6 0.57 -0.50 1.84
CA VAL A 6 1.36 0.23 0.86
C VAL A 6 1.24 -0.49 -0.48
N ILE A 7 0.66 0.20 -1.46
CA ILE A 7 0.56 -0.29 -2.82
C ILE A 7 1.78 0.22 -3.58
N GLY A 8 2.48 -0.67 -4.26
CA GLY A 8 3.76 -0.34 -4.87
C GLY A 8 4.88 -0.47 -3.87
N ALA A 9 4.75 -1.43 -2.96
CA ALA A 9 5.68 -1.59 -1.85
C ALA A 9 7.09 -1.93 -2.28
N GLY A 10 7.26 -2.48 -3.48
CA GLY A 10 8.58 -2.85 -3.98
C GLY A 10 9.38 -1.72 -4.60
N GLY A 11 8.75 -0.59 -4.88
CA GLY A 11 9.45 0.56 -5.44
C GLY A 11 10.21 1.31 -4.37
N GLN A 12 10.94 2.35 -4.79
CA GLN A 12 11.76 3.11 -3.84
C GLN A 12 10.94 3.77 -2.74
N MET A 13 9.90 4.49 -3.14
CA MET A 13 9.06 5.16 -2.14
C MET A 13 8.30 4.15 -1.30
N GLY A 14 7.81 3.08 -1.96
CA GLY A 14 7.08 2.05 -1.24
C GLY A 14 7.93 1.39 -0.18
N GLN A 15 9.18 1.09 -0.51
CA GLN A 15 10.08 0.48 0.46
C GLN A 15 10.34 1.41 1.64
N TRP A 16 10.50 2.71 1.35
CA TRP A 16 10.73 3.68 2.40
C TRP A 16 9.54 3.72 3.36
N PHE A 17 8.32 3.78 2.82
CA PHE A 17 7.13 3.87 3.66
C PHE A 17 6.90 2.59 4.45
N THR A 18 7.10 1.42 3.84
CA THR A 18 6.90 0.18 4.57
C THR A 18 7.87 0.08 5.73
N LYS A 19 9.12 0.43 5.51
CA LYS A 19 10.10 0.34 6.58
C LYS A 19 9.86 1.36 7.67
N TYR A 20 9.46 2.56 7.27
CA TYR A 20 9.23 3.62 8.23
C TYR A 20 8.11 3.24 9.20
N PHE A 21 7.01 2.73 8.67
CA PHE A 21 5.86 2.43 9.51
C PHE A 21 5.91 1.06 10.17
N ALA A 22 6.72 0.15 9.64
CA ALA A 22 6.80 -1.20 10.21
C ALA A 22 7.31 -1.22 11.65
N GLY A 23 8.10 -0.22 12.03
CA GLY A 23 8.62 -0.15 13.38
C GLY A 23 7.77 0.63 14.36
N SER A 24 6.57 1.02 13.94
CA SER A 24 5.70 1.85 14.76
C SER A 24 4.45 1.06 15.17
N ASP A 25 3.38 1.77 15.51
CA ASP A 25 2.14 1.14 15.97
C ASP A 25 1.23 0.67 14.85
N TYR A 26 1.77 0.58 13.63
CA TYR A 26 0.97 0.15 12.49
C TYR A 26 1.24 -1.30 12.13
N GLU A 27 0.18 -2.00 11.73
CA GLU A 27 0.34 -3.28 11.07
C GLU A 27 0.46 -2.99 9.59
N VAL A 28 1.65 -3.21 9.02
CA VAL A 28 1.94 -2.81 7.65
C VAL A 28 1.81 -4.00 6.71
N THR A 29 1.06 -3.82 5.64
CA THR A 29 0.92 -4.80 4.57
C THR A 29 1.46 -4.18 3.29
N GLY A 30 2.27 -4.93 2.56
CA GLY A 30 2.79 -4.48 1.28
C GLY A 30 2.17 -5.25 0.13
N TYR A 31 1.96 -4.56 -0.97
CA TYR A 31 1.52 -5.18 -2.22
C TYR A 31 2.29 -4.60 -3.37
N ASP A 32 2.76 -5.48 -4.26
CA ASP A 32 3.48 -5.06 -5.45
C ASP A 32 3.33 -6.17 -6.48
N THR A 33 3.24 -5.80 -7.75
CA THR A 33 3.09 -6.79 -8.81
C THR A 33 4.39 -7.52 -9.11
N GLU A 34 5.53 -6.96 -8.68
CA GLU A 34 6.82 -7.51 -9.08
C GLU A 34 7.68 -7.98 -7.91
N SER A 35 7.21 -7.82 -6.69
CA SER A 35 8.00 -8.19 -5.54
C SER A 35 7.10 -8.69 -4.43
N THR A 36 7.57 -9.70 -3.70
CA THR A 36 6.83 -10.23 -2.58
C THR A 36 7.66 -10.24 -1.30
N ASN A 37 8.80 -9.57 -1.30
CA ASN A 37 9.66 -9.51 -0.13
C ASN A 37 9.91 -8.07 0.24
N PHE A 38 9.29 -7.61 1.30
CA PHE A 38 9.37 -6.22 1.70
C PHE A 38 10.12 -6.02 3.02
N GLY A 39 10.59 -7.10 3.63
CA GLY A 39 11.36 -6.98 4.86
C GLY A 39 10.63 -7.51 6.08
N LYS A 40 11.28 -7.36 7.23
CA LYS A 40 10.74 -7.86 8.48
C LYS A 40 9.51 -7.08 8.92
N ASN A 41 8.61 -7.79 9.56
CA ASN A 41 7.43 -7.19 10.19
C ASN A 41 6.51 -6.52 9.18
N ILE A 42 6.59 -6.92 7.92
CA ILE A 42 5.72 -6.41 6.87
C ILE A 42 4.97 -7.60 6.29
N LEU A 43 3.65 -7.56 6.39
CA LEU A 43 2.82 -8.60 5.80
C LEU A 43 2.79 -8.43 4.29
N VAL A 44 2.67 -9.54 3.60
CA VAL A 44 2.62 -9.53 2.14
C VAL A 44 1.24 -9.97 1.69
N SER A 45 0.61 -9.17 0.85
CA SER A 45 -0.63 -9.56 0.22
C SER A 45 -0.36 -9.91 -1.23
N GLU A 46 -0.93 -11.00 -1.70
CA GLU A 46 -0.76 -11.44 -3.08
C GLU A 46 -1.85 -10.90 -3.98
N SER A 47 -2.83 -10.21 -3.43
CA SER A 47 -3.86 -9.61 -4.25
C SER A 47 -4.08 -8.18 -3.82
N LEU A 48 -4.41 -7.35 -4.80
CA LEU A 48 -4.67 -5.94 -4.55
C LEU A 48 -5.89 -5.78 -3.64
N VAL A 49 -6.96 -6.49 -3.94
CA VAL A 49 -8.17 -6.41 -3.13
C VAL A 49 -7.90 -6.87 -1.70
N GLY A 50 -7.19 -7.99 -1.56
CA GLY A 50 -6.87 -8.48 -0.23
C GLY A 50 -6.05 -7.50 0.59
N ALA A 51 -5.22 -6.71 -0.08
CA ALA A 51 -4.36 -5.75 0.61
C ALA A 51 -5.14 -4.59 1.19
N ILE A 52 -6.30 -4.24 0.62
CA ILE A 52 -7.00 -3.02 1.00
C ILE A 52 -8.28 -3.23 1.80
N LEU A 53 -8.83 -4.44 1.79
CA LEU A 53 -10.16 -4.68 2.37
C LEU A 53 -10.30 -4.22 3.81
N LYS A 54 -9.27 -4.43 4.62
CA LYS A 54 -9.36 -4.09 6.04
C LYS A 54 -8.45 -2.96 6.43
N ALA A 55 -7.89 -2.26 5.44
CA ALA A 55 -6.92 -1.22 5.72
C ALA A 55 -7.60 0.03 6.29
N ASP A 56 -6.95 0.64 7.25
CA ASP A 56 -7.36 1.95 7.76
C ASP A 56 -6.73 3.05 6.92
N TYR A 57 -5.51 2.78 6.43
CA TYR A 57 -4.77 3.70 5.57
C TYR A 57 -4.24 2.96 4.37
N VAL A 58 -4.38 3.54 3.20
CA VAL A 58 -3.80 3.00 1.97
C VAL A 58 -2.87 4.06 1.40
N VAL A 59 -1.59 3.72 1.30
CA VAL A 59 -0.58 4.60 0.73
C VAL A 59 -0.27 4.09 -0.68
N LEU A 60 -0.48 4.94 -1.65
CA LEU A 60 -0.34 4.58 -3.05
C LEU A 60 0.97 5.13 -3.59
N CYS A 61 1.93 4.23 -3.85
CA CYS A 61 3.27 4.59 -4.30
C CYS A 61 3.55 4.08 -5.71
N THR A 62 2.55 4.13 -6.57
CA THR A 62 2.68 3.66 -7.94
C THR A 62 3.05 4.80 -8.87
N PRO A 63 3.54 4.50 -10.09
CA PRO A 63 3.80 5.56 -11.07
C PRO A 63 2.53 6.37 -11.35
N THR A 64 2.72 7.66 -11.55
CA THR A 64 1.61 8.59 -11.71
C THR A 64 0.60 8.14 -12.78
N ARG A 65 1.09 7.62 -13.89
CA ARG A 65 0.21 7.27 -15.00
C ARG A 65 -0.71 6.09 -14.68
N ARG A 66 -0.35 5.28 -13.68
CA ARG A 66 -1.16 4.12 -13.31
C ARG A 66 -2.12 4.42 -12.17
N THR A 67 -1.91 5.53 -11.51
CA THR A 67 -2.66 5.85 -10.31
C THR A 67 -4.16 5.93 -10.52
N PRO A 68 -4.67 6.62 -11.57
CA PRO A 68 -6.13 6.70 -11.73
C PRO A 68 -6.78 5.33 -11.91
N GLU A 69 -6.13 4.45 -12.65
CA GLU A 69 -6.65 3.11 -12.87
C GLU A 69 -6.72 2.33 -11.56
N ILE A 70 -5.64 2.42 -10.78
CA ILE A 70 -5.58 1.70 -9.52
C ILE A 70 -6.60 2.23 -8.54
N ILE A 71 -6.78 3.55 -8.48
CA ILE A 71 -7.78 4.14 -7.59
C ILE A 71 -9.17 3.63 -7.95
N ARG A 72 -9.48 3.53 -9.23
CA ARG A 72 -10.79 3.01 -9.63
C ARG A 72 -10.97 1.56 -9.20
N LEU A 73 -9.91 0.77 -9.27
CA LEU A 73 -10.00 -0.64 -8.88
C LEU A 73 -10.20 -0.82 -7.39
N ILE A 74 -9.52 -0.03 -6.58
CA ILE A 74 -9.57 -0.23 -5.15
C ILE A 74 -10.70 0.51 -4.44
N ALA A 75 -11.21 1.59 -5.05
CA ALA A 75 -12.23 2.40 -4.39
C ALA A 75 -13.46 1.59 -4.02
N LYS A 76 -13.81 0.63 -4.84
CA LYS A 76 -14.99 -0.20 -4.58
C LYS A 76 -14.79 -1.12 -3.38
N GLU A 77 -13.54 -1.47 -3.09
CA GLU A 77 -13.25 -2.48 -2.09
C GLU A 77 -12.80 -1.89 -0.76
N MET A 78 -12.49 -0.60 -0.73
CA MET A 78 -12.05 0.01 0.52
C MET A 78 -13.22 0.09 1.49
N LYS A 79 -12.96 -0.26 2.74
CA LYS A 79 -14.01 -0.12 3.73
C LYS A 79 -14.27 1.35 4.02
N ARG A 80 -15.44 1.61 4.59
CA ARG A 80 -15.79 2.98 4.97
C ARG A 80 -14.78 3.50 5.99
N GLY A 81 -14.33 4.73 5.79
CA GLY A 81 -13.39 5.36 6.71
C GLY A 81 -11.94 5.17 6.38
N THR A 82 -11.62 4.43 5.30
CA THR A 82 -10.24 4.27 4.89
C THR A 82 -9.71 5.57 4.32
N TYR A 83 -8.51 5.96 4.75
CA TYR A 83 -7.82 7.12 4.19
C TYR A 83 -6.93 6.66 3.05
N LEU A 84 -7.04 7.34 1.92
CA LEU A 84 -6.21 7.06 0.76
C LEU A 84 -5.20 8.19 0.60
N ILE A 85 -3.93 7.83 0.62
CA ILE A 85 -2.84 8.80 0.50
C ILE A 85 -2.09 8.47 -0.77
N GLU A 86 -2.08 9.41 -1.68
CA GLU A 86 -1.39 9.21 -2.95
C GLU A 86 -0.04 9.90 -2.92
N ILE A 87 1.00 9.11 -3.17
CA ILE A 87 2.36 9.64 -3.26
C ILE A 87 2.90 9.19 -4.59
N SER A 88 2.74 10.06 -5.58
CA SER A 88 3.18 9.77 -6.93
C SER A 88 4.60 10.22 -7.11
N SER A 89 5.39 9.37 -7.72
CA SER A 89 6.75 9.70 -8.06
C SER A 89 6.85 9.81 -9.58
N GLU A 90 7.06 11.00 -10.05
CA GLU A 90 7.15 11.27 -11.47
C GLU A 90 8.59 11.47 -11.87
N LYS A 91 9.01 10.77 -12.91
CA LYS A 91 10.37 10.92 -13.40
C LYS A 91 10.38 11.52 -14.77
#